data_3780f7571362e0b51dd36c7dd2d15f06
#
_entry.id   3780f7571362e0b51dd36c7dd2d15f06
#
_cell.length_a   1.000
_cell.length_b   1.000
_cell.length_c   1.000
_cell.angle_alpha   90.00
_cell.angle_beta   90.00
_cell.angle_gamma   90.00
#
_symmetry.space_group_name_H-M   'P 1'
#
loop_
_entity.id
_entity.type
_entity.pdbx_description
1 polymer ?
#
loop_
_entity_poly.entity_id
_entity_poly.type
_entity_poly.pdbx_seq_one_letter_code
_entity_poly.pdbx_strand_id
1 'polypeptide(L)'
;MVRRLHDPDRGWYEVASSRLVYGVPWGTFVVMAFVLVVYLFVQDGITAFSDPVSIPFRAWSYFSPLGMAVGSFAHVDAGHLIGNLAGTLVVAPIAEFVWGHYPDGRNGEATGSSSAAASTARWHTPWVRAVVVFPAVVVAIGLVTSLFSLGPVIGFSGVVYAFAGFAIVRYPIGTLVASTLVQSAVLTLYRTLETPILYYVAEPSPPTAPSWANVAIQGHALGFLVGLVLGIVLLQRRGEQGNPVRLWVAIALFAFYKGLWQIYWFGEGNAFYLLRGPGIVVVLVLAVVITVAITASTRPLRSRDDVSDPETPASADVIRSAVVRPLELAQGAYRDDASAPRFERVRALTTGTRRSLAKPLSPKTCRGAAFTAVVVVLAIVAGMAIPTNLFVLSDPAAAGETSVDVADYTVEYGEGVENQLVSGIGIEAITDNAGLEAYGVIVSSEERNMWWEVVSADYLEYAGQASIVVGGPGWRETVHAERRGWTPVGNGTVYQIHLWADGEAPQLAYESGGEYADVRIDDRSVALVPHEGEFVIGVGSRDDEEPFETAPIPEANASVEIDGITFERDDARIYASVDGTEVAVAEQETYR
;
A
#
# COMPACT_ATOMS: atom_id res chain seq x y z
N MET A 1 14.23 -18.57 -33.09
CA MET A 1 12.82 -18.57 -32.56
C MET A 1 12.17 -17.18 -32.58
N VAL A 2 12.91 -16.10 -32.35
CA VAL A 2 12.39 -14.71 -32.38
C VAL A 2 11.81 -14.28 -33.75
N ARG A 3 12.27 -14.85 -34.86
CA ARG A 3 11.74 -14.53 -36.21
C ARG A 3 10.33 -15.06 -36.49
N ARG A 4 9.81 -16.06 -35.74
CA ARG A 4 8.49 -16.66 -36.00
C ARG A 4 7.32 -15.91 -35.34
N LEU A 5 7.57 -14.99 -34.41
CA LEU A 5 6.53 -14.18 -33.77
C LEU A 5 6.20 -12.87 -34.51
N HIS A 6 6.98 -12.53 -35.56
CA HIS A 6 6.79 -11.35 -36.40
C HIS A 6 6.38 -11.72 -37.82
N ASP A 7 5.72 -12.85 -38.01
CA ASP A 7 5.11 -13.20 -39.28
C ASP A 7 3.82 -12.35 -39.39
N PRO A 8 3.75 -11.38 -40.34
CA PRO A 8 2.61 -10.47 -40.44
C PRO A 8 1.30 -11.20 -40.83
N ASP A 9 1.39 -12.43 -41.28
CA ASP A 9 0.24 -13.24 -41.71
C ASP A 9 -0.41 -14.06 -40.58
N ARG A 10 0.19 -14.08 -39.37
CA ARG A 10 -0.39 -14.81 -38.23
C ARG A 10 -1.38 -13.94 -37.47
N GLY A 11 -2.62 -14.40 -37.40
CA GLY A 11 -3.66 -13.79 -36.58
C GLY A 11 -3.29 -13.79 -35.08
N TRP A 12 -3.75 -12.76 -34.34
CA TRP A 12 -3.53 -12.64 -32.90
C TRP A 12 -3.93 -13.90 -32.11
N TYR A 13 -4.96 -14.61 -32.56
CA TYR A 13 -5.44 -15.86 -31.95
C TYR A 13 -4.41 -17.00 -32.07
N GLU A 14 -3.75 -17.12 -33.22
CA GLU A 14 -2.69 -18.13 -33.42
C GLU A 14 -1.50 -17.87 -32.50
N VAL A 15 -1.15 -16.59 -32.31
CA VAL A 15 -0.08 -16.18 -31.38
C VAL A 15 -0.48 -16.51 -29.95
N ALA A 16 -1.69 -16.19 -29.54
CA ALA A 16 -2.19 -16.46 -28.19
C ALA A 16 -2.29 -17.98 -27.92
N SER A 17 -2.87 -18.75 -28.86
CA SER A 17 -3.03 -20.21 -28.71
C SER A 17 -1.72 -20.99 -28.77
N SER A 18 -0.66 -20.40 -29.32
CA SER A 18 0.68 -20.99 -29.29
C SER A 18 1.30 -21.04 -27.88
N ARG A 19 0.81 -20.23 -26.95
CA ARG A 19 1.31 -20.13 -25.58
C ARG A 19 0.27 -20.50 -24.52
N LEU A 20 -1.00 -20.17 -24.78
CA LEU A 20 -2.11 -20.33 -23.85
C LEU A 20 -3.09 -21.39 -24.38
N VAL A 21 -3.66 -22.17 -23.49
CA VAL A 21 -4.70 -23.16 -23.84
C VAL A 21 -5.90 -22.41 -24.44
N TYR A 22 -6.23 -22.72 -25.70
CA TYR A 22 -7.25 -22.02 -26.49
C TYR A 22 -7.04 -20.50 -26.62
N GLY A 23 -5.82 -20.01 -26.42
CA GLY A 23 -5.52 -18.58 -26.46
C GLY A 23 -6.04 -17.77 -25.26
N VAL A 24 -6.52 -18.44 -24.21
CA VAL A 24 -7.19 -17.83 -23.04
C VAL A 24 -6.28 -17.89 -21.81
N PRO A 25 -6.15 -16.79 -21.04
CA PRO A 25 -5.38 -16.74 -19.80
C PRO A 25 -6.19 -17.29 -18.62
N TRP A 26 -6.38 -18.60 -18.60
CA TRP A 26 -7.20 -19.31 -17.61
C TRP A 26 -6.71 -19.11 -16.17
N GLY A 27 -5.39 -19.06 -15.96
CA GLY A 27 -4.81 -18.85 -14.65
C GLY A 27 -5.13 -17.48 -14.09
N THR A 28 -5.15 -16.45 -14.94
CA THR A 28 -5.59 -15.09 -14.56
C THR A 28 -7.03 -15.10 -14.05
N PHE A 29 -7.95 -15.76 -14.78
CA PHE A 29 -9.35 -15.82 -14.34
C PHE A 29 -9.55 -16.62 -13.06
N VAL A 30 -8.81 -17.71 -12.87
CA VAL A 30 -8.83 -18.48 -11.62
C VAL A 30 -8.36 -17.63 -10.44
N VAL A 31 -7.29 -16.85 -10.62
CA VAL A 31 -6.78 -15.96 -9.58
C VAL A 31 -7.77 -14.84 -9.26
N MET A 32 -8.37 -14.21 -10.27
CA MET A 32 -9.39 -13.18 -10.06
C MET A 32 -10.61 -13.73 -9.32
N ALA A 33 -11.08 -14.93 -9.71
CA ALA A 33 -12.18 -15.61 -9.02
C ALA A 33 -11.82 -15.93 -7.57
N PHE A 34 -10.58 -16.36 -7.29
CA PHE A 34 -10.11 -16.63 -5.94
C PHE A 34 -10.13 -15.35 -5.08
N VAL A 35 -9.60 -14.24 -5.58
CA VAL A 35 -9.62 -12.94 -4.87
C VAL A 35 -11.06 -12.49 -4.59
N LEU A 36 -11.97 -12.65 -5.58
CA LEU A 36 -13.37 -12.31 -5.40
C LEU A 36 -14.05 -13.20 -4.35
N VAL A 37 -13.74 -14.50 -4.31
CA VAL A 37 -14.25 -15.44 -3.29
C VAL A 37 -13.77 -15.02 -1.89
N VAL A 38 -12.49 -14.64 -1.74
CA VAL A 38 -11.99 -14.13 -0.46
C VAL A 38 -12.78 -12.88 -0.03
N TYR A 39 -12.97 -11.93 -0.92
CA TYR A 39 -13.70 -10.70 -0.61
C TYR A 39 -15.15 -10.97 -0.21
N LEU A 40 -15.87 -11.78 -0.99
CA LEU A 40 -17.30 -12.01 -0.78
C LEU A 40 -17.60 -12.89 0.44
N PHE A 41 -16.80 -13.93 0.67
CA PHE A 41 -17.12 -14.97 1.65
C PHE A 41 -16.22 -14.99 2.89
N VAL A 42 -14.96 -14.54 2.79
CA VAL A 42 -14.06 -14.47 3.95
C VAL A 42 -14.22 -13.14 4.67
N GLN A 43 -14.33 -12.04 3.90
CA GLN A 43 -14.48 -10.69 4.42
C GLN A 43 -15.95 -10.24 4.57
N ASP A 44 -16.90 -11.14 4.35
CA ASP A 44 -18.34 -10.84 4.39
C ASP A 44 -18.79 -9.72 3.42
N GLY A 45 -18.08 -9.56 2.31
CA GLY A 45 -18.44 -8.59 1.27
C GLY A 45 -19.73 -8.93 0.53
N ILE A 46 -20.30 -10.13 0.72
CA ILE A 46 -21.61 -10.49 0.19
C ILE A 46 -22.73 -9.77 0.94
N THR A 47 -22.57 -9.53 2.25
CA THR A 47 -23.52 -8.81 3.10
C THR A 47 -23.34 -7.30 2.96
N ALA A 48 -22.09 -6.83 2.95
CA ALA A 48 -21.74 -5.41 2.84
C ALA A 48 -20.62 -5.21 1.82
N PHE A 49 -21.01 -5.07 0.55
CA PHE A 49 -20.04 -5.00 -0.56
C PHE A 49 -19.12 -3.78 -0.49
N SER A 50 -19.61 -2.65 -0.04
CA SER A 50 -18.82 -1.42 0.07
C SER A 50 -17.93 -1.37 1.31
N ASP A 51 -18.32 -2.10 2.36
CA ASP A 51 -17.68 -2.07 3.68
C ASP A 51 -17.46 -3.50 4.21
N PRO A 52 -16.49 -4.25 3.64
CA PRO A 52 -16.16 -5.60 4.08
C PRO A 52 -15.41 -5.57 5.41
N VAL A 53 -15.44 -6.68 6.14
CA VAL A 53 -14.56 -6.84 7.30
C VAL A 53 -13.11 -6.82 6.86
N SER A 54 -12.32 -5.87 7.36
CA SER A 54 -10.94 -5.67 6.93
C SER A 54 -9.90 -5.83 8.03
N ILE A 55 -10.27 -5.54 9.27
CA ILE A 55 -9.33 -5.48 10.41
C ILE A 55 -8.55 -6.79 10.60
N PRO A 56 -9.17 -8.00 10.77
CA PRO A 56 -8.45 -9.23 11.06
C PRO A 56 -7.67 -9.78 9.87
N PHE A 57 -7.96 -9.27 8.67
CA PHE A 57 -7.37 -9.76 7.42
C PHE A 57 -6.19 -8.91 6.93
N ARG A 58 -5.67 -8.00 7.76
CA ARG A 58 -4.43 -7.27 7.50
C ARG A 58 -3.22 -8.10 7.92
N ALA A 59 -2.11 -7.95 7.24
CA ALA A 59 -0.85 -8.58 7.60
C ALA A 59 -0.15 -7.77 8.72
N TRP A 60 -0.63 -7.88 9.95
CA TRP A 60 -0.13 -7.15 11.12
C TRP A 60 1.21 -7.65 11.62
N SER A 61 1.25 -8.91 12.04
CA SER A 61 2.40 -9.53 12.68
C SER A 61 2.45 -11.02 12.38
N TYR A 62 3.58 -11.66 12.64
CA TYR A 62 3.71 -13.12 12.51
C TYR A 62 2.88 -13.89 13.55
N PHE A 63 2.41 -13.21 14.59
CA PHE A 63 1.50 -13.78 15.58
C PHE A 63 0.02 -13.71 15.14
N SER A 64 -0.28 -13.03 14.04
CA SER A 64 -1.58 -13.01 13.37
C SER A 64 -1.55 -13.85 12.08
N PRO A 65 -1.54 -15.20 12.15
CA PRO A 65 -1.36 -16.07 10.99
C PRO A 65 -2.47 -15.92 9.94
N LEU A 66 -3.70 -15.60 10.38
CA LEU A 66 -4.82 -15.35 9.48
C LEU A 66 -4.57 -14.12 8.61
N GLY A 67 -4.19 -13.01 9.22
CA GLY A 67 -3.85 -11.78 8.50
C GLY A 67 -2.67 -11.99 7.55
N MET A 68 -1.62 -12.70 7.99
CA MET A 68 -0.48 -13.03 7.14
C MET A 68 -0.84 -13.92 5.95
N ALA A 69 -1.78 -14.85 6.12
CA ALA A 69 -2.22 -15.74 5.04
C ALA A 69 -3.16 -15.06 4.04
N VAL A 70 -4.03 -14.16 4.51
CA VAL A 70 -5.14 -13.61 3.74
C VAL A 70 -4.88 -12.16 3.27
N GLY A 71 -4.02 -11.41 3.95
CA GLY A 71 -3.82 -9.96 3.75
C GLY A 71 -3.55 -9.55 2.30
N SER A 72 -2.75 -10.32 1.56
CA SER A 72 -2.51 -10.08 0.13
C SER A 72 -3.70 -10.39 -0.79
N PHE A 73 -4.78 -10.97 -0.28
CA PHE A 73 -5.98 -11.33 -1.06
C PHE A 73 -7.22 -10.59 -0.59
N ALA A 74 -7.19 -10.06 0.62
CA ALA A 74 -8.25 -9.25 1.22
C ALA A 74 -8.16 -7.78 0.76
N HIS A 75 -9.26 -7.01 0.95
CA HIS A 75 -9.35 -5.62 0.53
C HIS A 75 -10.10 -4.78 1.57
N VAL A 76 -9.78 -3.49 1.66
CA VAL A 76 -10.44 -2.56 2.61
C VAL A 76 -11.84 -2.17 2.17
N ASP A 77 -12.06 -2.06 0.84
CA ASP A 77 -13.31 -1.63 0.25
C ASP A 77 -13.47 -2.13 -1.19
N ALA A 78 -14.65 -1.93 -1.76
CA ALA A 78 -14.97 -2.31 -3.13
C ALA A 78 -14.10 -1.60 -4.19
N GLY A 79 -13.78 -0.33 -3.98
CA GLY A 79 -12.95 0.45 -4.92
C GLY A 79 -11.53 -0.10 -5.00
N HIS A 80 -10.95 -0.49 -3.86
CA HIS A 80 -9.65 -1.14 -3.78
C HIS A 80 -9.64 -2.51 -4.47
N LEU A 81 -10.67 -3.34 -4.23
CA LEU A 81 -10.85 -4.62 -4.93
C LEU A 81 -10.89 -4.43 -6.45
N ILE A 82 -11.77 -3.53 -6.93
CA ILE A 82 -11.97 -3.28 -8.36
C ILE A 82 -10.71 -2.74 -9.02
N GLY A 83 -9.99 -1.84 -8.32
CA GLY A 83 -8.69 -1.33 -8.77
C GLY A 83 -7.66 -2.44 -8.99
N ASN A 84 -7.59 -3.40 -8.07
CA ASN A 84 -6.69 -4.55 -8.13
C ASN A 84 -7.14 -5.58 -9.20
N LEU A 85 -8.44 -5.85 -9.32
CA LEU A 85 -8.97 -6.72 -10.37
C LEU A 85 -8.75 -6.13 -11.76
N ALA A 86 -8.96 -4.82 -11.95
CA ALA A 86 -8.66 -4.14 -13.21
C ALA A 86 -7.16 -4.21 -13.56
N GLY A 87 -6.27 -3.98 -12.58
CA GLY A 87 -4.83 -4.15 -12.75
C GLY A 87 -4.47 -5.58 -13.14
N THR A 88 -5.06 -6.57 -12.46
CA THR A 88 -4.87 -7.99 -12.75
C THR A 88 -5.34 -8.33 -14.16
N LEU A 89 -6.54 -7.90 -14.54
CA LEU A 89 -7.14 -8.16 -15.85
C LEU A 89 -6.26 -7.70 -17.01
N VAL A 90 -5.52 -6.60 -16.85
CA VAL A 90 -4.70 -6.05 -17.95
C VAL A 90 -3.25 -6.53 -17.92
N VAL A 91 -2.68 -6.85 -16.77
CA VAL A 91 -1.23 -7.18 -16.66
C VAL A 91 -0.99 -8.68 -16.49
N ALA A 92 -1.83 -9.39 -15.73
CA ALA A 92 -1.66 -10.82 -15.50
C ALA A 92 -1.75 -11.67 -16.78
N PRO A 93 -2.62 -11.39 -17.77
CA PRO A 93 -2.61 -12.11 -19.06
C PRO A 93 -1.27 -12.00 -19.78
N ILE A 94 -0.58 -10.84 -19.70
CA ILE A 94 0.74 -10.67 -20.32
C ILE A 94 1.76 -11.55 -19.58
N ALA A 95 1.74 -11.55 -18.24
CA ALA A 95 2.61 -12.38 -17.42
C ALA A 95 2.37 -13.88 -17.69
N GLU A 96 1.12 -14.32 -17.74
CA GLU A 96 0.72 -15.70 -18.04
C GLU A 96 1.14 -16.12 -19.46
N PHE A 97 1.01 -15.22 -20.44
CA PHE A 97 1.50 -15.43 -21.80
C PHE A 97 3.03 -15.56 -21.85
N VAL A 98 3.77 -14.72 -21.10
CA VAL A 98 5.24 -14.83 -20.98
C VAL A 98 5.64 -16.16 -20.38
N TRP A 99 4.95 -16.59 -19.33
CA TRP A 99 5.22 -17.87 -18.68
C TRP A 99 4.84 -19.07 -19.57
N GLY A 100 3.65 -19.07 -20.17
CA GLY A 100 3.15 -20.05 -21.12
C GLY A 100 2.66 -21.35 -20.46
N HIS A 101 1.59 -21.91 -20.99
CA HIS A 101 1.00 -23.18 -20.53
C HIS A 101 1.75 -24.40 -21.06
N TYR A 102 2.41 -24.25 -22.23
CA TYR A 102 3.15 -25.33 -22.83
C TYR A 102 4.62 -25.31 -22.37
N PRO A 103 5.18 -26.43 -21.90
CA PRO A 103 6.59 -26.53 -21.54
C PRO A 103 7.50 -26.21 -22.73
N ASP A 104 8.59 -25.46 -22.49
CA ASP A 104 9.60 -25.21 -23.52
C ASP A 104 10.26 -26.54 -23.91
N GLY A 105 10.15 -26.96 -25.16
CA GLY A 105 10.74 -28.21 -25.68
C GLY A 105 9.82 -29.10 -26.54
N ARG A 106 8.52 -28.80 -26.62
CA ARG A 106 7.57 -29.63 -27.38
C ARG A 106 7.38 -29.22 -28.86
N ASN A 107 8.05 -28.21 -29.34
CA ASN A 107 8.01 -27.74 -30.74
C ASN A 107 9.15 -28.31 -31.61
N GLY A 108 9.81 -29.38 -31.18
CA GLY A 108 10.78 -30.14 -31.98
C GLY A 108 10.15 -31.44 -32.42
N GLU A 109 9.82 -31.52 -33.71
CA GLU A 109 9.61 -32.68 -34.54
C GLU A 109 9.42 -34.05 -33.85
N ALA A 110 8.24 -34.61 -34.01
CA ALA A 110 8.03 -36.01 -33.87
C ALA A 110 8.86 -36.80 -34.92
N THR A 111 10.16 -36.85 -34.75
CA THR A 111 11.02 -37.84 -35.39
C THR A 111 11.19 -39.00 -34.42
N GLY A 112 10.63 -40.12 -34.83
CA GLY A 112 10.54 -41.34 -34.05
C GLY A 112 11.86 -41.80 -33.47
N SER A 113 11.87 -41.92 -32.17
CA SER A 113 12.59 -42.96 -31.45
C SER A 113 11.86 -43.17 -30.11
N SER A 114 11.34 -44.37 -29.97
CA SER A 114 10.76 -44.93 -28.77
C SER A 114 11.79 -44.90 -27.63
N SER A 115 11.67 -43.97 -26.74
CA SER A 115 12.17 -44.09 -25.39
C SER A 115 10.99 -43.93 -24.44
N ALA A 116 10.37 -45.07 -24.17
CA ALA A 116 9.43 -45.24 -23.07
C ALA A 116 10.19 -44.93 -21.76
N ALA A 117 9.69 -43.98 -21.01
CA ALA A 117 9.88 -43.64 -19.60
C ALA A 117 10.21 -42.19 -19.35
N ALA A 118 9.72 -41.20 -20.13
CA ALA A 118 9.52 -39.90 -19.56
C ALA A 118 8.24 -39.99 -18.70
N SER A 119 8.38 -40.11 -17.41
CA SER A 119 7.30 -39.97 -16.45
C SER A 119 6.58 -38.65 -16.80
N THR A 120 5.41 -38.74 -17.41
CA THR A 120 4.56 -37.59 -17.68
C THR A 120 4.01 -37.12 -16.33
N ALA A 121 4.86 -36.43 -15.58
CA ALA A 121 4.43 -35.77 -14.37
C ALA A 121 3.22 -34.91 -14.74
N ARG A 122 2.08 -35.16 -14.13
CA ARG A 122 0.80 -34.46 -14.39
C ARG A 122 0.96 -32.94 -14.42
N TRP A 123 1.95 -32.41 -13.72
CA TRP A 123 2.34 -31.01 -13.67
C TRP A 123 2.79 -30.38 -15.00
N HIS A 124 3.08 -31.18 -16.03
CA HIS A 124 3.47 -30.71 -17.36
C HIS A 124 2.28 -30.60 -18.33
N THR A 125 1.08 -31.03 -17.95
CA THR A 125 -0.10 -30.87 -18.81
C THR A 125 -0.48 -29.38 -18.87
N PRO A 126 -0.79 -28.83 -20.06
CA PRO A 126 -1.11 -27.42 -20.24
C PRO A 126 -2.23 -26.91 -19.32
N TRP A 127 -3.27 -27.72 -19.12
CA TRP A 127 -4.38 -27.38 -18.23
C TRP A 127 -3.95 -27.30 -16.75
N VAL A 128 -3.18 -28.26 -16.25
CA VAL A 128 -2.68 -28.22 -14.87
C VAL A 128 -1.77 -27.00 -14.67
N ARG A 129 -0.94 -26.69 -15.67
CA ARG A 129 -0.12 -25.47 -15.61
C ARG A 129 -0.97 -24.21 -15.55
N ALA A 130 -2.05 -24.13 -16.35
CA ALA A 130 -2.93 -22.96 -16.40
C ALA A 130 -3.72 -22.76 -15.10
N VAL A 131 -4.43 -23.83 -14.64
CA VAL A 131 -5.44 -23.67 -13.56
C VAL A 131 -4.95 -24.07 -12.17
N VAL A 132 -3.77 -24.69 -12.06
CA VAL A 132 -3.20 -25.11 -10.77
C VAL A 132 -1.83 -24.45 -10.53
N VAL A 133 -0.85 -24.67 -11.43
CA VAL A 133 0.53 -24.25 -11.16
C VAL A 133 0.66 -22.73 -11.19
N PHE A 134 0.06 -22.05 -12.18
CA PHE A 134 0.11 -20.59 -12.24
C PHE A 134 -0.59 -19.93 -11.04
N PRO A 135 -1.84 -20.28 -10.68
CA PRO A 135 -2.46 -19.76 -9.46
C PRO A 135 -1.69 -20.09 -8.18
N ALA A 136 -1.13 -21.30 -8.06
CA ALA A 136 -0.33 -21.67 -6.89
C ALA A 136 0.94 -20.79 -6.73
N VAL A 137 1.61 -20.47 -7.84
CA VAL A 137 2.75 -19.52 -7.82
C VAL A 137 2.28 -18.13 -7.43
N VAL A 138 1.13 -17.69 -7.92
CA VAL A 138 0.54 -16.40 -7.56
C VAL A 138 0.20 -16.33 -6.07
N VAL A 139 -0.40 -17.38 -5.51
CA VAL A 139 -0.66 -17.50 -4.08
C VAL A 139 0.64 -17.44 -3.28
N ALA A 140 1.68 -18.17 -3.72
CA ALA A 140 2.99 -18.12 -3.07
C ALA A 140 3.61 -16.70 -3.09
N ILE A 141 3.47 -15.96 -4.20
CA ILE A 141 3.89 -14.55 -4.27
C ILE A 141 3.07 -13.68 -3.31
N GLY A 142 1.75 -13.89 -3.23
CA GLY A 142 0.88 -13.20 -2.27
C GLY A 142 1.33 -13.43 -0.83
N LEU A 143 1.62 -14.68 -0.45
CA LEU A 143 2.16 -15.00 0.88
C LEU A 143 3.51 -14.32 1.13
N VAL A 144 4.41 -14.31 0.15
CA VAL A 144 5.70 -13.59 0.29
C VAL A 144 5.47 -12.09 0.48
N THR A 145 4.54 -11.48 -0.24
CA THR A 145 4.23 -10.06 -0.06
C THR A 145 3.59 -9.78 1.29
N SER A 146 2.70 -10.63 1.82
CA SER A 146 2.18 -10.48 3.19
C SER A 146 3.28 -10.63 4.25
N LEU A 147 4.11 -11.68 4.15
CA LEU A 147 5.13 -11.99 5.16
C LEU A 147 6.24 -10.94 5.24
N PHE A 148 6.53 -10.23 4.14
CA PHE A 148 7.66 -9.30 4.04
C PHE A 148 7.26 -7.87 3.67
N SER A 149 5.99 -7.50 3.80
CA SER A 149 5.55 -6.11 3.72
C SER A 149 5.64 -5.42 5.07
N LEU A 150 5.97 -4.14 5.02
CA LEU A 150 6.12 -3.27 6.20
C LEU A 150 4.75 -2.70 6.57
N GLY A 151 4.35 -2.90 7.82
CA GLY A 151 3.11 -2.37 8.39
C GLY A 151 1.87 -3.21 8.09
N PRO A 152 0.69 -2.71 8.49
CA PRO A 152 -0.58 -3.42 8.40
C PRO A 152 -1.14 -3.47 6.97
N VAL A 153 -0.55 -4.31 6.13
CA VAL A 153 -0.82 -4.37 4.70
C VAL A 153 -2.05 -5.22 4.40
N ILE A 154 -2.88 -4.72 3.49
CA ILE A 154 -4.02 -5.44 2.91
C ILE A 154 -4.13 -5.09 1.42
N GLY A 155 -4.41 -6.09 0.58
CA GLY A 155 -4.69 -5.90 -0.85
C GLY A 155 -3.80 -6.68 -1.80
N PHE A 156 -4.38 -7.04 -2.93
CA PHE A 156 -3.74 -7.84 -3.99
C PHE A 156 -2.71 -7.05 -4.83
N SER A 157 -2.54 -5.77 -4.55
CA SER A 157 -1.70 -4.87 -5.35
C SER A 157 -0.23 -5.33 -5.44
N GLY A 158 0.37 -5.85 -4.36
CA GLY A 158 1.72 -6.40 -4.39
C GLY A 158 1.90 -7.48 -5.45
N VAL A 159 0.90 -8.35 -5.63
CA VAL A 159 0.88 -9.37 -6.68
C VAL A 159 0.68 -8.76 -8.07
N VAL A 160 -0.16 -7.73 -8.20
CA VAL A 160 -0.32 -6.99 -9.48
C VAL A 160 1.01 -6.39 -9.92
N TYR A 161 1.76 -5.81 -8.98
CA TYR A 161 3.12 -5.32 -9.24
C TYR A 161 4.09 -6.46 -9.61
N ALA A 162 3.94 -7.66 -9.03
CA ALA A 162 4.73 -8.82 -9.42
C ALA A 162 4.43 -9.27 -10.86
N PHE A 163 3.16 -9.28 -11.28
CA PHE A 163 2.82 -9.52 -12.68
C PHE A 163 3.47 -8.49 -13.61
N ALA A 164 3.44 -7.21 -13.25
CA ALA A 164 4.07 -6.14 -14.02
C ALA A 164 5.59 -6.32 -14.09
N GLY A 165 6.26 -6.59 -12.97
CA GLY A 165 7.69 -6.85 -12.90
C GLY A 165 8.11 -8.06 -13.73
N PHE A 166 7.32 -9.13 -13.74
CA PHE A 166 7.57 -10.32 -14.54
C PHE A 166 7.37 -10.07 -16.04
N ALA A 167 6.28 -9.40 -16.41
CA ALA A 167 5.92 -9.15 -17.80
C ALA A 167 6.83 -8.11 -18.47
N ILE A 168 7.26 -7.06 -17.75
CA ILE A 168 8.06 -5.94 -18.28
C ILE A 168 9.42 -6.41 -18.80
N VAL A 169 9.97 -7.47 -18.22
CA VAL A 169 11.24 -8.06 -18.65
C VAL A 169 11.21 -8.51 -20.12
N ARG A 170 10.06 -9.02 -20.58
CA ARG A 170 9.89 -9.54 -21.94
C ARG A 170 9.15 -8.59 -22.87
N TYR A 171 8.10 -7.94 -22.37
CA TYR A 171 7.24 -7.01 -23.11
C TYR A 171 7.21 -5.62 -22.44
N PRO A 172 8.33 -4.89 -22.40
CA PRO A 172 8.43 -3.65 -21.61
C PRO A 172 7.38 -2.61 -22.00
N ILE A 173 7.24 -2.30 -23.27
CA ILE A 173 6.29 -1.28 -23.73
C ILE A 173 4.84 -1.77 -23.61
N GLY A 174 4.58 -3.03 -23.94
CA GLY A 174 3.24 -3.62 -23.80
C GLY A 174 2.75 -3.62 -22.35
N THR A 175 3.63 -3.97 -21.40
CA THR A 175 3.32 -3.94 -19.96
C THR A 175 3.10 -2.50 -19.47
N LEU A 176 3.93 -1.56 -19.90
CA LEU A 176 3.75 -0.14 -19.55
C LEU A 176 2.38 0.37 -20.05
N VAL A 177 2.06 0.16 -21.33
CA VAL A 177 0.78 0.60 -21.93
C VAL A 177 -0.41 -0.08 -21.22
N ALA A 178 -0.33 -1.38 -20.95
CA ALA A 178 -1.39 -2.10 -20.26
C ALA A 178 -1.63 -1.55 -18.85
N SER A 179 -0.57 -1.38 -18.06
CA SER A 179 -0.65 -0.94 -16.66
C SER A 179 -0.97 0.55 -16.48
N THR A 180 -0.82 1.36 -17.52
CA THR A 180 -1.11 2.80 -17.49
C THR A 180 -2.39 3.13 -18.25
N LEU A 181 -2.36 3.03 -19.58
CA LEU A 181 -3.47 3.48 -20.42
C LEU A 181 -4.66 2.53 -20.36
N VAL A 182 -4.44 1.21 -20.55
CA VAL A 182 -5.55 0.26 -20.61
C VAL A 182 -6.23 0.12 -19.25
N GLN A 183 -5.46 0.03 -18.15
CA GLN A 183 -6.02 0.00 -16.80
C GLN A 183 -6.84 1.25 -16.49
N SER A 184 -6.33 2.44 -16.82
CA SER A 184 -7.06 3.69 -16.62
C SER A 184 -8.36 3.74 -17.44
N ALA A 185 -8.33 3.28 -18.69
CA ALA A 185 -9.53 3.22 -19.54
C ALA A 185 -10.57 2.24 -18.96
N VAL A 186 -10.15 1.06 -18.50
CA VAL A 186 -11.05 0.07 -17.87
C VAL A 186 -11.70 0.65 -16.61
N LEU A 187 -10.93 1.30 -15.74
CA LEU A 187 -11.46 1.91 -14.52
C LEU A 187 -12.38 3.10 -14.82
N THR A 188 -12.05 3.92 -15.81
CA THR A 188 -12.92 5.04 -16.22
C THR A 188 -14.24 4.51 -16.75
N LEU A 189 -14.21 3.49 -17.62
CA LEU A 189 -15.40 2.85 -18.15
C LEU A 189 -16.26 2.24 -17.04
N TYR A 190 -15.63 1.50 -16.12
CA TYR A 190 -16.31 0.92 -14.96
C TYR A 190 -17.03 2.00 -14.13
N ARG A 191 -16.31 3.04 -13.70
CA ARG A 191 -16.88 4.13 -12.89
C ARG A 191 -18.00 4.87 -13.61
N THR A 192 -17.87 5.06 -14.92
CA THR A 192 -18.93 5.70 -15.73
C THR A 192 -20.17 4.83 -15.83
N LEU A 193 -20.03 3.51 -15.87
CA LEU A 193 -21.18 2.60 -15.89
C LEU A 193 -21.83 2.46 -14.51
N GLU A 194 -21.03 2.48 -13.44
CA GLU A 194 -21.50 2.42 -12.05
C GLU A 194 -22.22 3.71 -11.65
N THR A 195 -21.62 4.88 -11.95
CA THR A 195 -22.15 6.20 -11.61
C THR A 195 -22.13 7.09 -12.85
N PRO A 196 -23.13 6.98 -13.75
CA PRO A 196 -23.16 7.75 -14.99
C PRO A 196 -23.24 9.26 -14.79
N ILE A 197 -23.84 9.69 -13.68
CA ILE A 197 -23.97 11.10 -13.28
C ILE A 197 -23.47 11.22 -11.84
N LEU A 198 -22.29 11.78 -11.68
CA LEU A 198 -21.74 12.08 -10.36
C LEU A 198 -22.23 13.47 -9.93
N TYR A 199 -23.08 13.51 -8.91
CA TYR A 199 -23.42 14.76 -8.23
C TYR A 199 -22.41 14.96 -7.09
N TYR A 200 -21.74 16.09 -7.11
CA TYR A 200 -20.72 16.44 -6.10
C TYR A 200 -21.00 17.85 -5.57
N VAL A 201 -21.08 17.95 -4.24
CA VAL A 201 -21.12 19.23 -3.53
C VAL A 201 -19.72 19.48 -2.97
N ALA A 202 -19.16 20.66 -3.27
CA ALA A 202 -17.86 21.04 -2.76
C ALA A 202 -17.99 21.47 -1.29
N GLU A 203 -17.88 20.53 -0.39
CA GLU A 203 -17.85 20.74 1.06
C GLU A 203 -16.42 20.54 1.59
N PRO A 204 -16.06 21.17 2.73
CA PRO A 204 -14.83 20.82 3.41
C PRO A 204 -14.78 19.31 3.67
N SER A 205 -13.64 18.67 3.46
CA SER A 205 -13.45 17.25 3.77
C SER A 205 -12.80 17.08 5.15
N PRO A 206 -13.05 15.96 5.86
CA PRO A 206 -12.37 15.70 7.11
C PRO A 206 -10.85 15.70 6.91
N PRO A 207 -10.08 16.07 7.95
CA PRO A 207 -8.63 15.93 7.95
C PRO A 207 -8.25 14.48 7.68
N THR A 208 -7.48 14.23 6.64
CA THR A 208 -7.05 12.89 6.25
C THR A 208 -5.60 12.88 5.84
N ALA A 209 -4.90 11.78 6.12
CA ALA A 209 -3.54 11.58 5.64
C ALA A 209 -3.48 11.73 4.11
N PRO A 210 -2.40 12.28 3.55
CA PRO A 210 -2.22 12.35 2.11
C PRO A 210 -2.34 10.98 1.46
N SER A 211 -2.99 10.89 0.31
CA SER A 211 -3.27 9.63 -0.39
C SER A 211 -2.04 8.75 -0.63
N TRP A 212 -0.85 9.34 -0.72
CA TRP A 212 0.42 8.60 -0.85
C TRP A 212 0.92 7.99 0.47
N ALA A 213 0.50 8.49 1.64
CA ALA A 213 0.89 7.96 2.95
C ALA A 213 0.10 6.67 3.30
N ASN A 214 -1.08 6.48 2.68
CA ASN A 214 -1.91 5.29 2.87
C ASN A 214 -1.57 4.15 1.90
N VAL A 215 -0.45 4.25 1.15
CA VAL A 215 -0.04 3.26 0.17
C VAL A 215 1.17 2.47 0.65
N ALA A 216 1.07 1.15 0.69
CA ALA A 216 2.17 0.25 1.05
C ALA A 216 3.24 0.20 -0.07
N ILE A 217 3.99 1.29 -0.26
CA ILE A 217 4.98 1.43 -1.34
C ILE A 217 6.05 0.34 -1.26
N GLN A 218 6.52 0.00 -0.04
CA GLN A 218 7.50 -1.07 0.16
C GLN A 218 6.94 -2.44 -0.31
N GLY A 219 5.69 -2.78 0.01
CA GLY A 219 5.04 -4.01 -0.44
C GLY A 219 4.86 -4.04 -1.98
N HIS A 220 4.55 -2.90 -2.61
CA HIS A 220 4.52 -2.78 -4.07
C HIS A 220 5.91 -2.98 -4.71
N ALA A 221 6.95 -2.37 -4.16
CA ALA A 221 8.32 -2.53 -4.61
C ALA A 221 8.80 -3.98 -4.44
N LEU A 222 8.46 -4.62 -3.30
CA LEU A 222 8.74 -6.03 -3.03
C LEU A 222 8.10 -6.92 -4.11
N GLY A 223 6.81 -6.78 -4.36
CA GLY A 223 6.11 -7.53 -5.41
C GLY A 223 6.74 -7.33 -6.78
N PHE A 224 7.00 -6.09 -7.18
CA PHE A 224 7.64 -5.76 -8.45
C PHE A 224 9.02 -6.41 -8.61
N LEU A 225 9.86 -6.36 -7.56
CA LEU A 225 11.20 -6.97 -7.56
C LEU A 225 11.14 -8.50 -7.60
N VAL A 226 10.20 -9.14 -6.88
CA VAL A 226 9.97 -10.59 -6.98
C VAL A 226 9.61 -10.97 -8.41
N GLY A 227 8.67 -10.26 -9.03
CA GLY A 227 8.29 -10.48 -10.42
C GLY A 227 9.46 -10.29 -11.39
N LEU A 228 10.26 -9.24 -11.22
CA LEU A 228 11.48 -8.99 -12.02
C LEU A 228 12.48 -10.13 -11.89
N VAL A 229 12.80 -10.60 -10.69
CA VAL A 229 13.74 -11.69 -10.46
C VAL A 229 13.27 -12.96 -11.17
N LEU A 230 11.99 -13.32 -11.01
CA LEU A 230 11.39 -14.48 -11.70
C LEU A 230 11.45 -14.31 -13.23
N GLY A 231 11.14 -13.12 -13.74
CA GLY A 231 11.19 -12.79 -15.17
C GLY A 231 12.60 -12.88 -15.73
N ILE A 232 13.60 -12.33 -15.02
CA ILE A 232 15.02 -12.41 -15.39
C ILE A 232 15.48 -13.87 -15.45
N VAL A 233 15.16 -14.67 -14.44
CA VAL A 233 15.52 -16.10 -14.40
C VAL A 233 14.91 -16.85 -15.58
N LEU A 234 13.64 -16.60 -15.90
CA LEU A 234 12.96 -17.22 -17.03
C LEU A 234 13.60 -16.82 -18.37
N LEU A 235 13.84 -15.52 -18.57
CA LEU A 235 14.46 -14.99 -19.79
C LEU A 235 15.86 -15.59 -20.01
N GLN A 236 16.64 -15.73 -18.91
CA GLN A 236 17.97 -16.35 -18.96
C GLN A 236 17.90 -17.83 -19.35
N ARG A 237 16.96 -18.58 -18.77
CA ARG A 237 16.75 -20.01 -19.11
C ARG A 237 16.39 -20.20 -20.59
N ARG A 238 15.68 -19.24 -21.19
CA ARG A 238 15.29 -19.26 -22.59
C ARG A 238 16.36 -18.70 -23.54
N GLY A 239 17.44 -18.12 -23.02
CA GLY A 239 18.51 -17.53 -23.82
C GLY A 239 18.05 -16.28 -24.61
N GLU A 240 16.98 -15.63 -24.16
CA GLU A 240 16.46 -14.42 -24.79
C GLU A 240 17.18 -13.18 -24.25
N GLN A 241 17.21 -12.10 -25.07
CA GLN A 241 17.79 -10.82 -24.68
C GLN A 241 16.79 -9.69 -24.92
N GLY A 242 16.69 -8.76 -23.97
CA GLY A 242 15.86 -7.56 -24.06
C GLY A 242 16.59 -6.40 -24.76
N ASN A 243 15.81 -5.42 -25.25
CA ASN A 243 16.37 -4.15 -25.71
C ASN A 243 16.60 -3.23 -24.50
N PRO A 244 17.84 -2.77 -24.24
CA PRO A 244 18.18 -2.02 -23.03
C PRO A 244 17.43 -0.69 -22.89
N VAL A 245 17.29 0.06 -23.99
CA VAL A 245 16.61 1.36 -23.96
C VAL A 245 15.13 1.21 -23.65
N ARG A 246 14.44 0.25 -24.31
CA ARG A 246 13.02 -0.02 -24.05
C ARG A 246 12.77 -0.50 -22.64
N LEU A 247 13.67 -1.33 -22.09
CA LEU A 247 13.59 -1.81 -20.72
C LEU A 247 13.76 -0.67 -19.72
N TRP A 248 14.83 0.11 -19.85
CA TRP A 248 15.09 1.22 -18.95
C TRP A 248 13.95 2.23 -18.93
N VAL A 249 13.49 2.67 -20.11
CA VAL A 249 12.38 3.62 -20.25
C VAL A 249 11.11 3.05 -19.63
N ALA A 250 10.78 1.78 -19.93
CA ALA A 250 9.55 1.18 -19.41
C ALA A 250 9.58 1.00 -17.89
N ILE A 251 10.71 0.58 -17.31
CA ILE A 251 10.87 0.42 -15.86
C ILE A 251 10.78 1.78 -15.17
N ALA A 252 11.49 2.80 -15.67
CA ALA A 252 11.47 4.14 -15.09
C ALA A 252 10.08 4.77 -15.16
N LEU A 253 9.43 4.75 -16.32
CA LEU A 253 8.08 5.31 -16.50
C LEU A 253 7.03 4.55 -15.70
N PHE A 254 7.13 3.20 -15.62
CA PHE A 254 6.26 2.40 -14.77
C PHE A 254 6.41 2.80 -13.30
N ALA A 255 7.64 2.88 -12.80
CA ALA A 255 7.92 3.24 -11.42
C ALA A 255 7.45 4.67 -11.09
N PHE A 256 7.61 5.62 -12.01
CA PHE A 256 7.11 6.99 -11.83
C PHE A 256 5.57 7.03 -11.81
N TYR A 257 4.92 6.42 -12.80
CA TYR A 257 3.47 6.43 -12.89
C TYR A 257 2.80 5.69 -11.71
N LYS A 258 3.40 4.58 -11.27
CA LYS A 258 2.88 3.74 -10.18
C LYS A 258 3.36 4.16 -8.78
N GLY A 259 4.04 5.28 -8.65
CA GLY A 259 4.40 5.86 -7.36
C GLY A 259 5.51 5.12 -6.59
N LEU A 260 6.30 4.22 -7.22
CA LEU A 260 7.38 3.50 -6.54
C LEU A 260 8.55 4.41 -6.07
N TRP A 261 8.52 5.68 -6.43
CA TRP A 261 9.47 6.71 -5.97
C TRP A 261 9.03 7.42 -4.69
N GLN A 262 7.81 7.18 -4.20
CA GLN A 262 7.23 7.84 -3.05
C GLN A 262 7.82 7.26 -1.75
N ILE A 263 9.00 7.72 -1.37
CA ILE A 263 9.59 7.43 -0.06
C ILE A 263 9.05 8.49 0.90
N TYR A 264 8.33 8.08 1.92
CA TYR A 264 7.71 8.98 2.87
C TYR A 264 8.04 8.62 4.33
N TRP A 265 7.85 9.58 5.21
CA TRP A 265 8.07 9.46 6.63
C TRP A 265 6.98 10.22 7.39
N PHE A 266 6.67 9.75 8.58
CA PHE A 266 5.74 10.41 9.50
C PHE A 266 6.51 11.39 10.39
N GLY A 267 5.92 12.59 10.67
CA GLY A 267 6.41 13.57 11.60
C GLY A 267 5.42 13.78 12.75
N GLU A 268 5.78 14.66 13.68
CA GLU A 268 4.91 15.04 14.80
C GLU A 268 3.66 15.79 14.32
N GLY A 269 2.55 15.67 15.04
CA GLY A 269 1.34 16.46 14.82
C GLY A 269 0.70 16.21 13.44
N ASN A 270 0.48 14.95 13.05
CA ASN A 270 -0.08 14.59 11.73
C ASN A 270 0.71 15.14 10.52
N ALA A 271 2.01 15.45 10.69
CA ALA A 271 2.87 15.87 9.60
C ALA A 271 3.36 14.67 8.78
N PHE A 272 3.46 14.86 7.47
CA PHE A 272 3.91 13.83 6.53
C PHE A 272 5.00 14.37 5.62
N TYR A 273 6.15 13.69 5.54
CA TYR A 273 7.27 14.06 4.70
C TYR A 273 7.37 13.15 3.48
N LEU A 274 7.34 13.71 2.28
CA LEU A 274 7.55 12.97 1.03
C LEU A 274 8.92 13.31 0.43
N LEU A 275 9.83 12.36 0.42
CA LEU A 275 11.22 12.50 -0.05
C LEU A 275 11.32 12.33 -1.57
N ARG A 276 10.78 13.28 -2.35
CA ARG A 276 10.68 13.23 -3.82
C ARG A 276 12.02 13.06 -4.50
N GLY A 277 13.00 13.89 -4.15
CA GLY A 277 14.33 13.86 -4.76
C GLY A 277 15.05 12.53 -4.58
N PRO A 278 15.25 12.06 -3.34
CA PRO A 278 15.84 10.75 -3.06
C PRO A 278 15.10 9.60 -3.75
N GLY A 279 13.77 9.59 -3.73
CA GLY A 279 12.97 8.55 -4.36
C GLY A 279 13.17 8.46 -5.88
N ILE A 280 13.22 9.59 -6.57
CA ILE A 280 13.50 9.64 -8.02
C ILE A 280 14.89 9.09 -8.31
N VAL A 281 15.91 9.47 -7.54
CA VAL A 281 17.27 8.98 -7.72
C VAL A 281 17.34 7.46 -7.53
N VAL A 282 16.72 6.93 -6.49
CA VAL A 282 16.67 5.48 -6.20
C VAL A 282 16.04 4.74 -7.38
N VAL A 283 14.89 5.20 -7.88
CA VAL A 283 14.19 4.56 -9.02
C VAL A 283 15.06 4.58 -10.29
N LEU A 284 15.69 5.70 -10.61
CA LEU A 284 16.53 5.80 -11.82
C LEU A 284 17.77 4.90 -11.74
N VAL A 285 18.44 4.87 -10.59
CA VAL A 285 19.60 3.99 -10.35
C VAL A 285 19.18 2.52 -10.44
N LEU A 286 18.07 2.17 -9.79
CA LEU A 286 17.57 0.80 -9.79
C LEU A 286 17.13 0.36 -11.19
N ALA A 287 16.49 1.24 -11.97
CA ALA A 287 16.14 0.96 -13.37
C ALA A 287 17.36 0.67 -14.23
N VAL A 288 18.49 1.38 -14.00
CA VAL A 288 19.77 1.07 -14.68
C VAL A 288 20.30 -0.30 -14.26
N VAL A 289 20.37 -0.58 -12.97
CA VAL A 289 20.87 -1.87 -12.43
C VAL A 289 20.05 -3.04 -12.99
N ILE A 290 18.73 -2.94 -12.99
CA ILE A 290 17.83 -3.95 -13.53
C ILE A 290 18.07 -4.14 -15.04
N THR A 291 18.19 -3.04 -15.79
CA THR A 291 18.47 -3.10 -17.22
C THR A 291 19.79 -3.81 -17.51
N VAL A 292 20.83 -3.51 -16.75
CA VAL A 292 22.14 -4.18 -16.85
C VAL A 292 22.03 -5.67 -16.50
N ALA A 293 21.27 -6.03 -15.46
CA ALA A 293 21.02 -7.42 -15.09
C ALA A 293 20.35 -8.24 -16.21
N ILE A 294 19.55 -7.60 -17.05
CA ILE A 294 18.85 -8.24 -18.16
C ILE A 294 19.70 -8.28 -19.43
N THR A 295 20.40 -7.20 -19.76
CA THR A 295 20.95 -6.95 -21.10
C THR A 295 22.48 -7.01 -21.21
N ALA A 296 23.21 -6.93 -20.08
CA ALA A 296 24.66 -6.90 -20.10
C ALA A 296 25.28 -8.22 -20.59
N SER A 297 26.54 -8.15 -21.00
CA SER A 297 27.31 -9.31 -21.49
C SER A 297 27.64 -10.28 -20.33
N THR A 298 27.81 -11.55 -20.67
CA THR A 298 28.26 -12.61 -19.75
C THR A 298 29.79 -12.69 -19.67
N ARG A 299 30.51 -11.68 -20.15
CA ARG A 299 31.99 -11.63 -20.07
C ARG A 299 32.39 -11.43 -18.59
N PRO A 300 33.48 -12.08 -18.15
CA PRO A 300 33.98 -11.89 -16.78
C PRO A 300 34.41 -10.44 -16.57
N LEU A 301 34.19 -9.93 -15.34
CA LEU A 301 34.54 -8.56 -14.91
C LEU A 301 36.07 -8.35 -14.85
N ARG A 302 36.81 -9.44 -14.64
CA ARG A 302 38.29 -9.46 -14.69
C ARG A 302 38.70 -10.57 -15.62
N SER A 303 39.38 -10.21 -16.75
CA SER A 303 40.12 -11.17 -17.56
C SER A 303 41.38 -11.55 -16.80
N ARG A 304 41.74 -12.84 -16.80
CA ARG A 304 42.95 -13.34 -16.12
C ARG A 304 44.23 -12.98 -16.93
N ASP A 305 44.01 -12.38 -18.10
CA ASP A 305 45.09 -12.06 -19.04
C ASP A 305 45.66 -10.62 -18.93
N ASP A 306 45.06 -9.80 -17.99
CA ASP A 306 45.51 -8.41 -17.77
C ASP A 306 46.63 -8.29 -16.70
N VAL A 307 47.41 -9.36 -16.45
CA VAL A 307 48.55 -9.33 -15.50
C VAL A 307 49.86 -8.98 -16.20
N SER A 308 49.83 -8.49 -17.41
CA SER A 308 51.05 -8.03 -18.11
C SER A 308 50.77 -6.79 -18.94
N ASP A 309 50.48 -5.65 -18.27
CA ASP A 309 50.96 -4.30 -18.63
C ASP A 309 50.41 -3.25 -17.64
N PRO A 310 51.25 -2.48 -16.96
CA PRO A 310 50.81 -1.55 -15.94
C PRO A 310 50.64 -0.12 -16.45
N GLU A 311 49.89 0.11 -17.54
CA GLU A 311 49.55 1.50 -17.96
C GLU A 311 48.26 1.57 -18.75
N THR A 312 47.10 1.59 -18.05
CA THR A 312 45.92 2.38 -18.46
C THR A 312 44.83 2.32 -17.35
N PRO A 313 44.23 3.43 -16.90
CA PRO A 313 43.24 3.41 -15.85
C PRO A 313 41.90 2.83 -16.36
N ALA A 314 41.61 1.60 -16.02
CA ALA A 314 40.46 0.79 -16.47
C ALA A 314 39.09 1.32 -16.00
N SER A 315 39.02 2.36 -15.17
CA SER A 315 37.78 2.89 -14.63
C SER A 315 37.01 3.84 -15.58
N ALA A 316 37.71 4.51 -16.50
CA ALA A 316 37.06 5.47 -17.42
C ALA A 316 36.33 4.78 -18.58
N ASP A 317 36.82 3.62 -19.05
CA ASP A 317 36.24 2.92 -20.19
C ASP A 317 34.97 2.12 -19.84
N VAL A 318 34.82 1.65 -18.61
CA VAL A 318 33.60 0.94 -18.15
C VAL A 318 32.43 1.90 -18.05
N ILE A 319 32.65 3.10 -17.49
CA ILE A 319 31.60 4.14 -17.40
C ILE A 319 31.28 4.69 -18.79
N ARG A 320 32.28 4.87 -19.64
CA ARG A 320 32.10 5.35 -21.00
C ARG A 320 31.35 4.36 -21.91
N SER A 321 31.56 3.06 -21.73
CA SER A 321 30.84 2.03 -22.48
C SER A 321 29.41 1.80 -22.01
N ALA A 322 29.14 1.99 -20.73
CA ALA A 322 27.79 1.79 -20.13
C ALA A 322 26.85 3.00 -20.34
N VAL A 323 27.38 4.23 -20.31
CA VAL A 323 26.58 5.45 -20.32
C VAL A 323 26.71 6.25 -21.63
N VAL A 324 27.92 6.37 -22.19
CA VAL A 324 28.19 7.25 -23.36
C VAL A 324 27.85 6.57 -24.68
N ARG A 325 28.12 5.25 -24.85
CA ARG A 325 27.76 4.53 -26.09
C ARG A 325 26.26 4.48 -26.41
N PRO A 326 25.35 4.31 -25.48
CA PRO A 326 23.92 4.43 -25.79
C PRO A 326 23.50 5.83 -26.24
N LEU A 327 24.13 6.88 -25.67
CA LEU A 327 23.87 8.26 -26.07
C LEU A 327 24.43 8.60 -27.47
N GLU A 328 25.63 8.11 -27.80
CA GLU A 328 26.22 8.28 -29.12
C GLU A 328 25.48 7.50 -30.22
N LEU A 329 24.93 6.32 -29.90
CA LEU A 329 24.06 5.56 -30.80
C LEU A 329 22.71 6.23 -31.04
N ALA A 330 22.17 6.91 -30.04
CA ALA A 330 20.93 7.70 -30.18
C ALA A 330 21.15 8.97 -31.02
N GLN A 331 22.31 9.62 -30.92
CA GLN A 331 22.67 10.79 -31.75
C GLN A 331 23.06 10.41 -33.18
N GLY A 332 23.57 9.20 -33.39
CA GLY A 332 23.94 8.70 -34.74
C GLY A 332 22.76 8.26 -35.59
N ALA A 333 21.61 8.03 -34.99
CA ALA A 333 20.39 7.63 -35.72
C ALA A 333 19.64 8.78 -36.42
N TYR A 334 20.08 10.03 -36.22
CA TYR A 334 19.44 11.23 -36.80
C TYR A 334 20.22 11.84 -37.97
N ARG A 335 21.21 11.16 -38.50
CA ARG A 335 21.92 11.60 -39.72
C ARG A 335 21.68 10.60 -40.84
N ASP A 336 20.76 10.97 -41.74
CA ASP A 336 20.66 10.40 -43.07
C ASP A 336 21.98 10.59 -43.81
N ASP A 337 22.65 9.49 -44.21
CA ASP A 337 23.08 9.22 -45.56
C ASP A 337 23.80 7.87 -45.68
N ALA A 338 23.33 7.15 -46.65
CA ALA A 338 23.89 6.11 -47.50
C ALA A 338 25.15 5.34 -47.07
N SER A 339 24.96 4.05 -47.01
CA SER A 339 25.79 2.99 -47.63
C SER A 339 26.12 1.78 -46.76
N ALA A 340 26.04 0.67 -47.38
CA ALA A 340 25.99 -0.73 -46.96
C ALA A 340 27.10 -1.34 -46.05
N PRO A 341 28.18 -0.70 -45.60
CA PRO A 341 29.17 -1.40 -44.76
C PRO A 341 28.82 -1.51 -43.28
N ARG A 342 27.72 -0.88 -42.81
CA ARG A 342 27.33 -0.92 -41.38
C ARG A 342 26.67 -2.24 -40.94
N PHE A 343 26.01 -2.91 -41.87
CA PHE A 343 25.38 -4.22 -41.58
C PHE A 343 26.39 -5.34 -41.39
N GLU A 344 27.55 -5.29 -42.08
CA GLU A 344 28.60 -6.30 -41.92
C GLU A 344 29.35 -6.17 -40.59
N ARG A 345 29.55 -4.96 -40.05
CA ARG A 345 30.16 -4.77 -38.72
C ARG A 345 29.26 -5.25 -37.60
N VAL A 346 27.95 -5.05 -37.72
CA VAL A 346 26.99 -5.60 -36.75
C VAL A 346 26.93 -7.13 -36.85
N ARG A 347 27.08 -7.69 -38.05
CA ARG A 347 27.12 -9.14 -38.28
C ARG A 347 28.43 -9.77 -37.77
N ALA A 348 29.56 -9.09 -37.89
CA ALA A 348 30.87 -9.54 -37.38
C ALA A 348 30.89 -9.53 -35.82
N LEU A 349 30.19 -8.60 -35.18
CA LEU A 349 30.02 -8.58 -33.71
C LEU A 349 29.10 -9.69 -33.19
N THR A 350 28.28 -10.29 -34.05
CA THR A 350 27.35 -11.37 -33.67
C THR A 350 27.87 -12.78 -33.98
N THR A 351 28.93 -12.94 -34.77
CA THR A 351 29.40 -14.26 -35.22
C THR A 351 30.74 -14.73 -34.68
N GLY A 352 31.46 -13.91 -33.95
CA GLY A 352 32.81 -14.25 -33.50
C GLY A 352 33.01 -14.24 -32.00
N THR A 353 32.52 -15.24 -31.27
CA THR A 353 33.24 -15.68 -30.06
C THR A 353 32.69 -17.03 -29.58
N ARG A 354 33.56 -18.03 -29.46
CA ARG A 354 33.29 -19.28 -28.73
C ARG A 354 32.70 -18.95 -27.38
N ARG A 355 31.50 -19.44 -27.11
CA ARG A 355 30.80 -19.33 -25.83
C ARG A 355 31.67 -19.90 -24.71
N SER A 356 32.26 -19.04 -23.91
CA SER A 356 32.73 -19.41 -22.57
C SER A 356 31.56 -19.98 -21.79
N LEU A 357 31.70 -21.17 -21.23
CA LEU A 357 30.73 -21.88 -20.40
C LEU A 357 30.53 -21.23 -19.01
N ALA A 358 30.75 -19.93 -18.88
CA ALA A 358 30.44 -19.21 -17.62
C ALA A 358 28.93 -19.24 -17.41
N LYS A 359 28.50 -19.67 -16.21
CA LYS A 359 27.11 -19.67 -15.81
C LYS A 359 26.54 -18.25 -15.98
N PRO A 360 25.43 -18.04 -16.69
CA PRO A 360 24.93 -16.71 -17.10
C PRO A 360 24.62 -15.76 -15.94
N LEU A 361 24.43 -16.26 -14.73
CA LEU A 361 24.15 -15.48 -13.52
C LEU A 361 25.30 -15.54 -12.48
N SER A 362 26.50 -15.89 -12.90
CA SER A 362 27.67 -15.87 -11.99
C SER A 362 27.99 -14.42 -11.59
N PRO A 363 28.20 -14.10 -10.30
CA PRO A 363 28.54 -12.74 -9.84
C PRO A 363 29.88 -12.23 -10.40
N LYS A 364 30.69 -13.10 -11.01
CA LYS A 364 31.94 -12.74 -11.69
C LYS A 364 31.75 -12.07 -13.05
N THR A 365 30.51 -12.00 -13.56
CA THR A 365 30.16 -11.32 -14.81
C THR A 365 29.40 -10.03 -14.50
N CYS A 366 29.46 -9.02 -15.39
CA CYS A 366 28.72 -7.76 -15.23
C CYS A 366 27.21 -8.00 -15.05
N ARG A 367 26.65 -8.90 -15.84
CA ARG A 367 25.25 -9.31 -15.77
C ARG A 367 24.93 -10.01 -14.45
N GLY A 368 25.80 -10.93 -14.02
CA GLY A 368 25.62 -11.65 -12.77
C GLY A 368 25.76 -10.75 -11.54
N ALA A 369 26.70 -9.82 -11.55
CA ALA A 369 26.87 -8.84 -10.48
C ALA A 369 25.65 -7.91 -10.37
N ALA A 370 25.12 -7.43 -11.49
CA ALA A 370 23.89 -6.61 -11.49
C ALA A 370 22.65 -7.41 -11.03
N PHE A 371 22.53 -8.68 -11.44
CA PHE A 371 21.46 -9.56 -10.93
C PHE A 371 21.60 -9.79 -9.42
N THR A 372 22.81 -10.03 -8.94
CA THR A 372 23.07 -10.16 -7.47
C THR A 372 22.70 -8.87 -6.75
N ALA A 373 23.00 -7.69 -7.31
CA ALA A 373 22.58 -6.42 -6.74
C ALA A 373 21.05 -6.31 -6.64
N VAL A 374 20.30 -6.71 -7.68
CA VAL A 374 18.83 -6.75 -7.64
C VAL A 374 18.32 -7.67 -6.54
N VAL A 375 18.93 -8.87 -6.38
CA VAL A 375 18.55 -9.81 -5.33
C VAL A 375 18.90 -9.27 -3.92
N VAL A 376 20.02 -8.57 -3.78
CA VAL A 376 20.38 -7.90 -2.51
C VAL A 376 19.39 -6.79 -2.17
N VAL A 377 19.01 -5.96 -3.15
CA VAL A 377 17.96 -4.93 -2.94
C VAL A 377 16.64 -5.58 -2.54
N LEU A 378 16.23 -6.66 -3.22
CA LEU A 378 15.05 -7.42 -2.85
C LEU A 378 15.14 -7.94 -1.39
N ALA A 379 16.29 -8.49 -1.00
CA ALA A 379 16.50 -9.00 0.36
C ALA A 379 16.47 -7.88 1.42
N ILE A 380 17.02 -6.69 1.10
CA ILE A 380 16.95 -5.52 1.99
C ILE A 380 15.49 -5.07 2.12
N VAL A 381 14.79 -4.89 1.01
CA VAL A 381 13.38 -4.45 1.01
C VAL A 381 12.49 -5.44 1.78
N ALA A 382 12.70 -6.74 1.61
CA ALA A 382 11.99 -7.76 2.37
C ALA A 382 12.39 -7.78 3.86
N GLY A 383 13.69 -7.64 4.14
CA GLY A 383 14.25 -7.70 5.49
C GLY A 383 13.80 -6.57 6.40
N MET A 384 13.46 -5.41 5.86
CA MET A 384 12.95 -4.26 6.62
C MET A 384 11.65 -4.57 7.37
N ALA A 385 10.84 -5.49 6.87
CA ALA A 385 9.58 -5.86 7.50
C ALA A 385 9.72 -6.87 8.66
N ILE A 386 10.85 -7.58 8.77
CA ILE A 386 11.01 -8.64 9.77
C ILE A 386 10.92 -8.11 11.20
N PRO A 387 11.64 -7.05 11.60
CA PRO A 387 11.53 -6.51 12.95
C PRO A 387 10.11 -6.06 13.30
N THR A 388 9.45 -5.36 12.37
CA THR A 388 8.09 -4.86 12.57
C THR A 388 7.08 -5.99 12.73
N ASN A 389 7.19 -7.04 11.91
CA ASN A 389 6.29 -8.18 11.94
C ASN A 389 6.54 -9.13 13.15
N LEU A 390 7.67 -8.99 13.84
CA LEU A 390 7.98 -9.67 15.11
C LEU A 390 7.53 -8.87 16.34
N PHE A 391 6.83 -7.75 16.15
CA PHE A 391 6.32 -6.96 17.26
C PHE A 391 5.41 -7.80 18.16
N VAL A 392 5.61 -7.68 19.48
CA VAL A 392 4.81 -8.34 20.51
C VAL A 392 4.35 -7.26 21.49
N LEU A 393 3.04 -7.13 21.69
CA LEU A 393 2.49 -6.28 22.73
C LEU A 393 2.92 -6.80 24.10
N SER A 394 3.59 -5.98 24.89
CA SER A 394 4.08 -6.37 26.21
C SER A 394 3.16 -5.99 27.36
N ASP A 395 2.09 -5.32 27.12
CA ASP A 395 0.87 -5.01 27.90
C ASP A 395 0.13 -3.91 27.15
N PRO A 396 -1.11 -4.10 26.76
CA PRO A 396 -1.87 -2.98 26.26
C PRO A 396 -2.05 -1.99 27.43
N ALA A 397 -1.35 -0.86 27.34
CA ALA A 397 -1.72 0.25 28.21
C ALA A 397 -3.16 0.62 27.85
N ALA A 398 -4.07 0.41 28.78
CA ALA A 398 -5.44 0.85 28.61
C ALA A 398 -5.40 2.35 28.31
N ALA A 399 -5.81 2.73 27.10
CA ALA A 399 -5.77 4.12 26.65
C ALA A 399 -6.88 4.94 27.33
N GLY A 400 -7.94 4.29 27.83
CA GLY A 400 -9.09 4.91 28.47
C GLY A 400 -9.61 4.15 29.67
N GLU A 401 -10.42 4.81 30.49
CA GLU A 401 -11.08 4.20 31.65
C GLU A 401 -12.18 3.20 31.24
N THR A 402 -12.74 3.34 30.03
CA THR A 402 -13.85 2.52 29.53
C THR A 402 -13.54 2.04 28.11
N SER A 403 -13.66 0.75 27.88
CA SER A 403 -13.51 0.08 26.59
C SER A 403 -14.75 -0.70 26.22
N VAL A 404 -14.93 -0.96 24.93
CA VAL A 404 -15.94 -1.87 24.37
C VAL A 404 -15.23 -3.13 23.89
N ASP A 405 -15.55 -4.27 24.52
CA ASP A 405 -14.99 -5.55 24.15
C ASP A 405 -15.90 -6.29 23.16
N VAL A 406 -15.34 -6.67 22.02
CA VAL A 406 -16.02 -7.45 20.98
C VAL A 406 -15.19 -8.67 20.64
N ALA A 407 -15.55 -9.83 21.11
CA ALA A 407 -14.81 -11.08 21.00
C ALA A 407 -13.37 -10.93 21.56
N ASP A 408 -12.36 -10.96 20.69
CA ASP A 408 -10.95 -10.78 21.06
C ASP A 408 -10.44 -9.37 20.79
N TYR A 409 -11.33 -8.44 20.43
CA TYR A 409 -10.99 -7.03 20.20
C TYR A 409 -11.41 -6.17 21.38
N THR A 410 -10.55 -5.23 21.73
CA THR A 410 -10.85 -4.12 22.62
C THR A 410 -10.85 -2.84 21.83
N VAL A 411 -11.94 -2.08 21.90
CA VAL A 411 -12.12 -0.77 21.25
C VAL A 411 -12.15 0.30 22.33
N GLU A 412 -11.25 1.24 22.27
CA GLU A 412 -11.09 2.29 23.27
C GLU A 412 -10.79 3.64 22.60
N TYR A 413 -10.96 4.74 23.33
CA TYR A 413 -10.53 6.06 22.89
C TYR A 413 -9.38 6.55 23.76
N GLY A 414 -8.38 7.16 23.14
CA GLY A 414 -7.25 7.73 23.87
C GLY A 414 -6.61 8.91 23.16
N GLU A 415 -5.97 9.76 23.95
CA GLU A 415 -5.20 10.90 23.47
C GLU A 415 -3.78 10.87 24.01
N GLY A 416 -2.80 11.13 23.13
CA GLY A 416 -1.39 11.05 23.50
C GLY A 416 -0.92 9.66 23.86
N VAL A 417 -1.58 8.62 23.34
CA VAL A 417 -1.22 7.22 23.62
C VAL A 417 -0.07 6.82 22.73
N GLU A 418 1.03 6.33 23.33
CA GLU A 418 2.17 5.84 22.57
C GLU A 418 1.76 4.71 21.61
N ASN A 419 2.17 4.84 20.35
CA ASN A 419 1.92 3.83 19.35
C ASN A 419 2.72 2.55 19.66
N GLN A 420 2.05 1.54 20.17
CA GLN A 420 2.64 0.27 20.59
C GLN A 420 3.30 -0.51 19.44
N LEU A 421 2.91 -0.26 18.19
CA LEU A 421 3.54 -0.88 17.01
C LEU A 421 4.99 -0.45 16.81
N VAL A 422 5.40 0.69 17.34
CA VAL A 422 6.72 1.29 17.09
C VAL A 422 7.64 1.18 18.30
N SER A 423 7.11 1.25 19.51
CA SER A 423 7.89 1.21 20.75
C SER A 423 8.64 -0.12 20.95
N GLY A 424 8.12 -1.24 20.40
CA GLY A 424 8.73 -2.57 20.53
C GLY A 424 9.93 -2.86 19.61
N ILE A 425 10.28 -2.00 18.67
CA ILE A 425 11.28 -2.30 17.62
C ILE A 425 12.70 -1.92 18.03
N GLY A 426 12.91 -1.23 19.16
CA GLY A 426 14.26 -0.80 19.61
C GLY A 426 14.92 0.20 18.64
N ILE A 427 14.14 0.90 17.82
CA ILE A 427 14.58 1.96 16.92
C ILE A 427 14.47 3.32 17.65
N GLU A 428 14.79 3.34 18.94
CA GLU A 428 14.78 4.57 19.74
C GLU A 428 15.53 5.73 19.04
N ALA A 429 16.61 5.43 18.32
CA ALA A 429 17.35 6.45 17.57
C ALA A 429 16.57 7.06 16.36
N ILE A 430 15.46 6.46 15.96
CA ILE A 430 14.58 6.97 14.87
C ILE A 430 13.28 7.50 15.46
N THR A 431 12.86 7.00 16.64
CA THR A 431 11.60 7.34 17.30
C THR A 431 11.70 8.51 18.28
N ASP A 432 12.89 8.83 18.79
CA ASP A 432 13.10 9.97 19.72
C ASP A 432 12.66 11.35 19.17
N ASN A 433 12.22 11.42 17.91
CA ASN A 433 11.71 12.64 17.27
C ASN A 433 10.50 12.40 16.33
N ALA A 434 9.92 11.23 16.31
CA ALA A 434 8.69 11.00 15.54
C ALA A 434 7.57 10.77 16.55
N GLY A 435 6.83 11.82 16.89
CA GLY A 435 5.64 11.74 17.73
C GLY A 435 4.67 10.71 17.17
N LEU A 436 4.80 9.48 17.62
CA LEU A 436 3.98 8.35 17.23
C LEU A 436 2.94 8.11 18.32
N GLU A 437 2.36 9.19 18.79
CA GLU A 437 1.21 9.18 19.67
C GLU A 437 -0.06 9.05 18.83
N ALA A 438 -1.02 8.28 19.30
CA ALA A 438 -2.35 8.18 18.73
C ALA A 438 -3.32 9.10 19.48
N TYR A 439 -4.21 9.70 18.73
CA TYR A 439 -5.29 10.55 19.20
C TYR A 439 -6.57 10.11 18.51
N GLY A 440 -7.37 9.26 19.17
CA GLY A 440 -8.60 8.77 18.55
C GLY A 440 -9.07 7.41 19.04
N VAL A 441 -9.88 6.75 18.21
CA VAL A 441 -10.39 5.40 18.50
C VAL A 441 -9.34 4.36 18.10
N ILE A 442 -8.99 3.53 19.06
CA ILE A 442 -7.97 2.49 18.94
C ILE A 442 -8.67 1.13 19.01
N VAL A 443 -8.32 0.23 18.09
CA VAL A 443 -8.70 -1.17 18.15
C VAL A 443 -7.45 -1.99 18.45
N SER A 444 -7.51 -2.78 19.51
CA SER A 444 -6.41 -3.68 19.92
C SER A 444 -6.91 -5.12 20.05
N SER A 445 -5.97 -6.07 19.97
CA SER A 445 -6.18 -7.49 20.28
C SER A 445 -4.87 -8.13 20.70
N GLU A 446 -4.81 -8.61 21.95
CA GLU A 446 -3.64 -9.33 22.47
C GLU A 446 -3.41 -10.64 21.71
N GLU A 447 -4.47 -11.39 21.41
CA GLU A 447 -4.36 -12.68 20.72
C GLU A 447 -3.76 -12.53 19.31
N ARG A 448 -3.98 -11.37 18.66
CA ARG A 448 -3.50 -11.08 17.30
C ARG A 448 -2.23 -10.24 17.29
N ASN A 449 -1.74 -9.79 18.45
CA ASN A 449 -0.70 -8.76 18.56
C ASN A 449 -1.00 -7.57 17.63
N MET A 450 -2.15 -6.98 17.80
CA MET A 450 -2.69 -5.92 16.96
C MET A 450 -3.02 -4.71 17.81
N TRP A 451 -2.60 -3.54 17.34
CA TRP A 451 -2.93 -2.25 17.90
C TRP A 451 -3.03 -1.24 16.75
N TRP A 452 -4.15 -0.53 16.62
CA TRP A 452 -4.35 0.38 15.50
C TRP A 452 -5.34 1.49 15.85
N GLU A 453 -4.92 2.75 15.63
CA GLU A 453 -5.81 3.90 15.56
C GLU A 453 -6.64 3.81 14.27
N VAL A 454 -7.92 3.54 14.40
CA VAL A 454 -8.84 3.32 13.26
C VAL A 454 -9.60 4.58 12.88
N VAL A 455 -9.81 5.50 13.84
CA VAL A 455 -10.49 6.79 13.65
C VAL A 455 -9.71 7.84 14.43
N SER A 456 -9.23 8.88 13.77
CA SER A 456 -8.53 9.97 14.44
C SER A 456 -9.50 10.91 15.20
N ALA A 457 -8.99 11.58 16.24
CA ALA A 457 -9.72 12.62 16.97
C ALA A 457 -10.19 13.74 16.04
N ASP A 458 -9.32 14.18 15.09
CA ASP A 458 -9.63 15.19 14.09
C ASP A 458 -10.82 14.78 13.19
N TYR A 459 -10.94 13.47 12.89
CA TYR A 459 -12.08 12.97 12.14
C TYR A 459 -13.38 13.07 12.96
N LEU A 460 -13.34 12.69 14.24
CA LEU A 460 -14.51 12.80 15.13
C LEU A 460 -14.89 14.27 15.39
N GLU A 461 -13.90 15.17 15.50
CA GLU A 461 -14.15 16.61 15.60
C GLU A 461 -14.89 17.15 14.36
N TYR A 462 -14.55 16.63 13.17
CA TYR A 462 -15.22 17.02 11.94
C TYR A 462 -16.59 16.36 11.75
N ALA A 463 -16.67 15.02 11.91
CA ALA A 463 -17.84 14.22 11.53
C ALA A 463 -18.81 13.96 12.69
N GLY A 464 -18.40 14.16 13.94
CA GLY A 464 -19.18 13.90 15.15
C GLY A 464 -19.36 12.41 15.48
N GLN A 465 -19.26 11.53 14.50
CA GLN A 465 -19.48 10.11 14.67
C GLN A 465 -18.66 9.27 13.68
N ALA A 466 -18.40 8.02 14.08
CA ALA A 466 -17.76 7.02 13.25
C ALA A 466 -18.31 5.62 13.54
N SER A 467 -18.21 4.73 12.56
CA SER A 467 -18.54 3.31 12.71
C SER A 467 -17.33 2.46 12.36
N ILE A 468 -16.94 1.58 13.26
CA ILE A 468 -15.78 0.71 13.15
C ILE A 468 -16.26 -0.74 13.00
N VAL A 469 -15.96 -1.38 11.87
CA VAL A 469 -16.32 -2.78 11.66
C VAL A 469 -15.17 -3.68 12.10
N VAL A 470 -15.41 -4.45 13.15
CA VAL A 470 -14.54 -5.55 13.59
C VAL A 470 -15.16 -6.89 13.21
N GLY A 471 -14.39 -7.97 13.21
CA GLY A 471 -14.97 -9.26 12.84
C GLY A 471 -13.95 -10.37 12.63
N GLY A 472 -14.40 -11.40 11.92
CA GLY A 472 -13.59 -12.56 11.56
C GLY A 472 -14.23 -13.36 10.43
N PRO A 473 -13.72 -14.56 10.10
CA PRO A 473 -14.35 -15.39 9.09
C PRO A 473 -15.80 -15.74 9.46
N GLY A 474 -16.75 -15.17 8.72
CA GLY A 474 -18.18 -15.48 8.86
C GLY A 474 -18.91 -14.73 9.98
N TRP A 475 -18.32 -13.71 10.59
CA TRP A 475 -19.00 -12.82 11.53
C TRP A 475 -18.46 -11.39 11.42
N ARG A 476 -19.31 -10.43 11.76
CA ARG A 476 -18.98 -9.00 11.85
C ARG A 476 -19.76 -8.37 12.99
N GLU A 477 -19.20 -7.33 13.58
CA GLU A 477 -19.80 -6.47 14.57
C GLU A 477 -19.41 -5.02 14.27
N THR A 478 -20.28 -4.08 14.59
CA THR A 478 -20.00 -2.66 14.40
C THR A 478 -19.91 -1.99 15.77
N VAL A 479 -18.84 -1.27 16.02
CA VAL A 479 -18.67 -0.40 17.17
C VAL A 479 -18.84 1.04 16.71
N HIS A 480 -19.66 1.80 17.41
CA HIS A 480 -19.94 3.20 17.13
C HIS A 480 -19.10 4.08 18.06
N ALA A 481 -18.63 5.20 17.54
CA ALA A 481 -17.99 6.28 18.27
C ALA A 481 -18.76 7.57 18.01
N GLU A 482 -19.11 8.30 19.06
CA GLU A 482 -19.80 9.60 18.97
C GLU A 482 -19.06 10.62 19.83
N ARG A 483 -18.78 11.78 19.25
CA ARG A 483 -18.27 12.96 19.93
C ARG A 483 -19.41 13.92 20.20
N ARG A 484 -19.47 14.45 21.42
CA ARG A 484 -20.37 15.52 21.83
C ARG A 484 -19.56 16.61 22.49
N GLY A 485 -19.78 17.84 22.13
CA GLY A 485 -18.96 18.94 22.65
C GLY A 485 -19.67 20.28 22.76
N TRP A 486 -19.06 21.15 23.57
CA TRP A 486 -19.41 22.56 23.76
C TRP A 486 -18.16 23.41 23.66
N THR A 487 -18.22 24.49 22.90
CA THR A 487 -17.11 25.41 22.73
C THR A 487 -17.37 26.70 23.55
N PRO A 488 -16.67 26.92 24.66
CA PRO A 488 -16.68 28.19 25.36
C PRO A 488 -16.21 29.33 24.45
N VAL A 489 -16.80 30.49 24.58
CA VAL A 489 -16.44 31.65 23.76
C VAL A 489 -14.97 32.03 23.97
N GLY A 490 -14.19 32.00 22.88
CA GLY A 490 -12.78 32.38 22.85
C GLY A 490 -11.78 31.28 23.21
N ASN A 491 -12.24 30.07 23.51
CA ASN A 491 -11.39 28.94 23.92
C ASN A 491 -11.66 27.64 23.17
N GLY A 492 -10.93 26.57 23.52
CA GLY A 492 -11.05 25.22 22.96
C GLY A 492 -12.36 24.54 23.34
N THR A 493 -12.71 23.50 22.61
CA THR A 493 -13.92 22.70 22.82
C THR A 493 -13.74 21.75 24.00
N VAL A 494 -14.74 21.68 24.86
CA VAL A 494 -14.91 20.67 25.91
C VAL A 494 -15.78 19.57 25.32
N TYR A 495 -15.34 18.30 25.39
CA TYR A 495 -16.05 17.22 24.72
C TYR A 495 -15.98 15.89 25.46
N GLN A 496 -16.88 15.02 25.08
CA GLN A 496 -17.00 13.64 25.53
C GLN A 496 -17.04 12.71 24.33
N ILE A 497 -16.42 11.53 24.47
CA ILE A 497 -16.53 10.46 23.50
C ILE A 497 -17.31 9.31 24.11
N HIS A 498 -18.29 8.83 23.35
CA HIS A 498 -19.08 7.67 23.69
C HIS A 498 -18.80 6.53 22.72
N LEU A 499 -18.62 5.31 23.24
CA LEU A 499 -18.43 4.09 22.46
C LEU A 499 -19.53 3.07 22.79
N TRP A 500 -19.97 2.29 21.82
CA TRP A 500 -20.91 1.18 22.03
C TRP A 500 -20.91 0.22 20.85
N ALA A 501 -21.18 -1.08 21.10
CA ALA A 501 -21.43 -2.06 20.06
C ALA A 501 -22.89 -1.99 19.57
N ASP A 502 -23.17 -2.52 18.38
CA ASP A 502 -24.52 -2.57 17.83
C ASP A 502 -25.52 -3.17 18.81
N GLY A 503 -26.60 -2.44 19.07
CA GLY A 503 -27.67 -2.86 20.01
C GLY A 503 -27.39 -2.58 21.47
N GLU A 504 -26.27 -2.03 21.83
CA GLU A 504 -25.92 -1.59 23.17
C GLU A 504 -26.21 -0.09 23.39
N ALA A 505 -26.21 0.35 24.64
CA ALA A 505 -26.32 1.77 24.96
C ALA A 505 -24.94 2.45 24.86
N PRO A 506 -24.88 3.73 24.44
CA PRO A 506 -23.64 4.51 24.46
C PRO A 506 -23.02 4.54 25.88
N GLN A 507 -21.72 4.26 25.95
CA GLN A 507 -20.93 4.30 27.18
C GLN A 507 -19.89 5.41 27.06
N LEU A 508 -19.72 6.19 28.16
CA LEU A 508 -18.71 7.21 28.22
C LEU A 508 -17.31 6.57 28.19
N ALA A 509 -16.51 6.90 27.17
CA ALA A 509 -15.16 6.38 26.99
C ALA A 509 -14.08 7.41 27.30
N TYR A 510 -14.39 8.71 27.16
CA TYR A 510 -13.42 9.78 27.39
C TYR A 510 -14.11 11.10 27.69
N GLU A 511 -13.49 11.90 28.56
CA GLU A 511 -13.84 13.29 28.85
C GLU A 511 -12.60 14.18 28.70
N SER A 512 -12.73 15.28 27.97
CA SER A 512 -11.68 16.29 27.88
C SER A 512 -11.49 17.07 29.18
N GLY A 513 -10.45 17.88 29.27
CA GLY A 513 -10.35 18.89 30.31
C GLY A 513 -11.45 19.95 30.22
N GLY A 514 -11.72 20.61 31.34
CA GLY A 514 -12.62 21.78 31.36
C GLY A 514 -11.94 23.02 30.76
N GLU A 515 -12.74 23.90 30.15
CA GLU A 515 -12.29 25.12 29.52
C GLU A 515 -13.08 26.35 30.00
N TYR A 516 -12.43 27.51 30.02
CA TYR A 516 -13.02 28.78 30.46
C TYR A 516 -13.51 29.58 29.25
N ALA A 517 -14.66 30.24 29.39
CA ALA A 517 -15.00 31.30 28.46
C ALA A 517 -14.12 32.52 28.67
N ASP A 518 -13.74 33.19 27.59
CA ASP A 518 -12.96 34.45 27.65
C ASP A 518 -13.81 35.67 28.17
N VAL A 519 -15.03 35.36 28.62
CA VAL A 519 -15.98 36.34 29.13
C VAL A 519 -15.97 36.33 30.65
N ARG A 520 -15.88 37.51 31.27
CA ARG A 520 -16.09 37.72 32.68
C ARG A 520 -17.44 38.38 32.93
N ILE A 521 -18.16 37.86 33.88
CA ILE A 521 -19.49 38.34 34.27
C ILE A 521 -19.45 38.70 35.75
N ASP A 522 -19.57 39.98 36.09
CA ASP A 522 -19.49 40.48 37.46
C ASP A 522 -18.22 39.99 38.18
N ASP A 523 -17.04 40.18 37.52
CA ASP A 523 -15.71 39.72 37.93
C ASP A 523 -15.54 38.18 38.10
N ARG A 524 -16.53 37.38 37.75
CA ARG A 524 -16.51 35.91 37.80
C ARG A 524 -16.19 35.32 36.45
N SER A 525 -15.48 34.18 36.46
CA SER A 525 -15.16 33.37 35.30
C SER A 525 -16.22 32.25 35.15
N VAL A 526 -16.57 31.97 33.91
CA VAL A 526 -17.44 30.84 33.53
C VAL A 526 -16.58 29.75 32.95
N ALA A 527 -16.70 28.53 33.48
CA ALA A 527 -16.05 27.34 32.98
C ALA A 527 -17.10 26.35 32.48
N LEU A 528 -16.74 25.58 31.44
CA LEU A 528 -17.44 24.38 31.05
C LEU A 528 -16.58 23.18 31.39
N VAL A 529 -17.18 22.18 32.03
CA VAL A 529 -16.48 20.98 32.48
C VAL A 529 -17.32 19.75 32.14
N PRO A 530 -16.75 18.71 31.55
CA PRO A 530 -17.43 17.43 31.46
C PRO A 530 -17.37 16.75 32.82
N HIS A 531 -18.45 16.15 33.24
CA HIS A 531 -18.54 15.49 34.54
C HIS A 531 -19.54 14.33 34.53
N GLU A 532 -19.06 13.12 34.72
CA GLU A 532 -19.86 11.89 34.79
C GLU A 532 -20.84 11.69 33.62
N GLY A 533 -20.39 12.04 32.38
CA GLY A 533 -21.19 11.88 31.16
C GLY A 533 -22.14 13.06 30.87
N GLU A 534 -22.13 14.11 31.68
CA GLU A 534 -22.86 15.35 31.44
C GLU A 534 -21.89 16.53 31.31
N PHE A 535 -22.39 17.66 30.83
CA PHE A 535 -21.61 18.91 30.82
C PHE A 535 -22.19 19.82 31.90
N VAL A 536 -21.31 20.39 32.72
CA VAL A 536 -21.67 21.34 33.78
C VAL A 536 -21.07 22.71 33.50
N ILE A 537 -21.82 23.75 33.90
CA ILE A 537 -21.36 25.13 33.93
C ILE A 537 -20.82 25.36 35.33
N GLY A 538 -19.61 25.85 35.44
CA GLY A 538 -18.98 26.29 36.68
C GLY A 538 -18.82 27.81 36.71
N VAL A 539 -19.12 28.42 37.83
CA VAL A 539 -18.96 29.86 38.10
C VAL A 539 -18.07 30.05 39.32
N GLY A 540 -17.06 30.91 39.19
CA GLY A 540 -16.14 31.18 40.27
C GLY A 540 -15.02 32.14 39.88
N SER A 541 -14.14 32.45 40.83
CA SER A 541 -12.95 33.23 40.57
C SER A 541 -11.82 32.32 40.10
N ARG A 542 -11.12 32.69 39.01
CA ARG A 542 -9.97 31.94 38.47
C ARG A 542 -8.76 31.95 39.41
N ASP A 543 -8.73 32.93 40.31
CA ASP A 543 -7.59 33.20 41.20
C ASP A 543 -7.81 32.65 42.62
N ASP A 544 -9.01 32.15 42.94
CA ASP A 544 -9.35 31.61 44.26
C ASP A 544 -9.22 30.08 44.27
N GLU A 545 -8.73 29.54 45.40
CA GLU A 545 -8.70 28.08 45.67
C GLU A 545 -10.07 27.49 46.01
N GLU A 546 -11.13 28.29 45.98
CA GLU A 546 -12.46 27.85 46.27
C GLU A 546 -13.07 27.07 45.10
N PRO A 547 -13.80 25.97 45.36
CA PRO A 547 -14.44 25.18 44.31
C PRO A 547 -15.50 26.03 43.59
N PHE A 548 -15.58 25.89 42.27
CA PHE A 548 -16.64 26.49 41.48
C PHE A 548 -18.00 26.00 41.91
N GLU A 549 -19.00 26.91 42.00
CA GLU A 549 -20.39 26.47 42.00
C GLU A 549 -20.75 25.93 40.60
N THR A 550 -21.33 24.73 40.56
CA THR A 550 -21.61 24.05 39.29
C THR A 550 -23.07 23.67 39.16
N ALA A 551 -23.61 23.72 37.95
CA ALA A 551 -24.89 23.12 37.61
C ALA A 551 -24.83 22.50 36.19
N PRO A 552 -25.67 21.49 35.92
CA PRO A 552 -25.79 20.93 34.55
C PRO A 552 -26.17 22.03 33.54
N ILE A 553 -25.70 21.87 32.28
CA ILE A 553 -26.18 22.71 31.18
C ILE A 553 -27.71 22.56 31.08
N PRO A 554 -28.49 23.67 31.04
CA PRO A 554 -29.94 23.56 30.96
C PRO A 554 -30.40 22.88 29.65
N GLU A 555 -31.58 22.28 29.68
CA GLU A 555 -32.22 21.80 28.46
C GLU A 555 -32.50 22.98 27.49
N ALA A 556 -32.73 22.66 26.23
CA ALA A 556 -33.03 23.68 25.22
C ALA A 556 -34.27 24.52 25.63
N ASN A 557 -34.15 25.84 25.57
CA ASN A 557 -35.13 26.83 26.01
C ASN A 557 -35.42 26.78 27.53
N ALA A 558 -34.47 26.30 28.32
CA ALA A 558 -34.54 26.32 29.79
C ALA A 558 -33.41 27.19 30.36
N SER A 559 -33.50 27.51 31.65
CA SER A 559 -32.48 28.28 32.35
C SER A 559 -32.14 27.67 33.71
N VAL A 560 -30.92 27.94 34.17
CA VAL A 560 -30.41 27.61 35.50
C VAL A 560 -29.74 28.82 36.11
N GLU A 561 -29.84 29.02 37.41
CA GLU A 561 -29.16 30.11 38.14
C GLU A 561 -28.00 29.52 38.94
N ILE A 562 -26.81 30.09 38.81
CA ILE A 562 -25.58 29.73 39.52
C ILE A 562 -24.98 31.00 40.04
N ASP A 563 -24.79 31.13 41.33
CA ASP A 563 -24.18 32.27 42.01
C ASP A 563 -24.73 33.65 41.53
N GLY A 564 -26.08 33.73 41.36
CA GLY A 564 -26.77 34.95 40.95
C GLY A 564 -26.65 35.29 39.43
N ILE A 565 -26.04 34.42 38.63
CA ILE A 565 -25.98 34.51 37.16
C ILE A 565 -27.01 33.57 36.60
N THR A 566 -27.87 34.04 35.72
CA THR A 566 -28.83 33.20 35.01
C THR A 566 -28.24 32.73 33.71
N PHE A 567 -28.13 31.41 33.50
CA PHE A 567 -27.69 30.78 32.25
C PHE A 567 -28.92 30.25 31.50
N GLU A 568 -29.15 30.79 30.32
CA GLU A 568 -30.23 30.36 29.43
C GLU A 568 -29.66 29.65 28.21
N ARG A 569 -30.25 28.50 27.88
CA ARG A 569 -29.89 27.82 26.63
C ARG A 569 -30.91 28.10 25.56
N ASP A 570 -30.51 28.81 24.52
CA ASP A 570 -31.27 29.03 23.29
C ASP A 570 -30.73 28.11 22.19
N ASP A 571 -31.40 27.00 21.96
CA ASP A 571 -30.99 25.92 21.02
C ASP A 571 -29.57 25.43 21.26
N ALA A 572 -28.62 25.84 20.42
CA ALA A 572 -27.20 25.45 20.45
C ALA A 572 -26.32 26.44 21.23
N ARG A 573 -26.85 27.50 21.83
CA ARG A 573 -26.06 28.53 22.51
C ARG A 573 -26.47 28.69 23.96
N ILE A 574 -25.49 28.98 24.79
CA ILE A 574 -25.68 29.31 26.19
C ILE A 574 -25.38 30.79 26.39
N TYR A 575 -26.32 31.52 26.96
CA TYR A 575 -26.19 32.91 27.33
C TYR A 575 -26.16 33.03 28.85
N ALA A 576 -25.35 33.91 29.35
CA ALA A 576 -25.34 34.28 30.76
C ALA A 576 -25.88 35.70 30.92
N SER A 577 -26.74 35.91 31.88
CA SER A 577 -27.37 37.21 32.16
C SER A 577 -27.30 37.61 33.64
N VAL A 578 -26.94 38.88 33.86
CA VAL A 578 -26.91 39.58 35.19
C VAL A 578 -27.35 41.01 34.98
N ASP A 579 -28.25 41.50 35.83
CA ASP A 579 -28.69 42.91 35.86
C ASP A 579 -29.13 43.47 34.48
N GLY A 580 -29.73 42.61 33.64
CA GLY A 580 -30.22 42.96 32.33
C GLY A 580 -29.14 43.01 31.24
N THR A 581 -27.90 42.61 31.52
CA THR A 581 -26.84 42.39 30.56
C THR A 581 -26.78 40.90 30.19
N GLU A 582 -26.83 40.60 28.91
CA GLU A 582 -26.76 39.25 28.40
C GLU A 582 -25.55 39.06 27.48
N VAL A 583 -24.84 37.95 27.63
CA VAL A 583 -23.65 37.63 26.80
C VAL A 583 -23.61 36.12 26.50
N ALA A 584 -23.27 35.76 25.26
CA ALA A 584 -23.02 34.39 24.90
C ALA A 584 -21.75 33.86 25.60
N VAL A 585 -21.83 32.68 26.22
CA VAL A 585 -20.72 32.05 26.94
C VAL A 585 -20.24 30.75 26.29
N ALA A 586 -21.12 30.04 25.58
CA ALA A 586 -20.74 28.83 24.87
C ALA A 586 -21.68 28.52 23.69
N GLU A 587 -21.18 27.71 22.75
CA GLU A 587 -21.94 27.18 21.64
C GLU A 587 -21.73 25.65 21.54
N GLN A 588 -22.79 24.91 21.27
CA GLN A 588 -22.73 23.46 21.05
C GLN A 588 -21.93 23.18 19.78
N GLU A 589 -21.03 22.23 19.84
CA GLU A 589 -20.24 21.79 18.68
C GLU A 589 -21.14 21.29 17.56
N THR A 590 -20.82 21.66 16.33
CA THR A 590 -21.59 21.26 15.13
C THR A 590 -20.73 20.43 14.21
N TYR A 591 -21.22 19.31 13.77
CA TYR A 591 -20.53 18.35 12.92
C TYR A 591 -21.02 18.44 11.46
N ARG A 592 -20.22 17.95 10.52
CA ARG A 592 -20.48 18.05 9.08
C ARG A 592 -20.57 16.69 8.41
#